data_c81ebe663bae5d964faeffc0f333a6dc
#
_entry.id   c81ebe663bae5d964faeffc0f333a6dc
#
_cell.length_a   1.000
_cell.length_b   1.000
_cell.length_c   1.000
_cell.angle_alpha   90.00
_cell.angle_beta   90.00
_cell.angle_gamma   90.00
#
_symmetry.space_group_name_H-M   'P 1'
#
loop_
_entity.id
_entity.type
_entity.pdbx_description
1 polymer ?
#
loop_
_entity_poly.entity_id
_entity_poly.type
_entity_poly.pdbx_seq_one_letter_code
_entity_poly.pdbx_strand_id
1 'polypeptide(L)'
;MNIRIDKASKVPVYLQIADQIKSQIISGVLPRASALPSERSLAQLLEVHRNTVVKAYSELKSDAWIESRQGVGYVVAAAESVSAADASGKSRQEGDGMPAPGRVNWVNEVADKYLDMEKTFDDLFQRFTDESHYSLGSGVAARDVFSSERVAQDIASLVTGSGPCQYFFSPYKGDRALRQKLVSFLGTKGIRASSGEIQILAETNQALDFIVTLLVKPGDSVVMEEPVHPDMSRAMELAGARILTVPVDEGGMDCEVLENLLNNTRPRLIFVNSSFHDPTGNILSLERRKRLVELSNIYRVPIIEEDAASELVYEGEKRPPIKAFDTMGNVIYIYSFSLTFVPGLSLAFVVGNRDFIRALSYLVSVRLMASDWMTQKLLGMYLEDGSYYTALDAFRRNYHRKRDLVCGKLDAMRPLGVRYTKPAGGVYVWCRLPDGVDSKSFINRAYNMGVTLIPGHVFYPFKNGGRDHIRINYSYESEERLAQGMDVLRKALEEELDE
;
A
#
# COMPACT_ATOMS: atom_id res chain seq x y z
N MET A 1 34.88 -29.64 -19.84
CA MET A 1 34.52 -28.20 -19.80
C MET A 1 35.58 -27.43 -20.60
N ASN A 2 35.18 -26.73 -21.66
CA ASN A 2 36.11 -25.96 -22.50
C ASN A 2 35.67 -24.47 -22.45
N ILE A 3 36.51 -23.60 -21.86
CA ILE A 3 36.24 -22.18 -21.72
C ILE A 3 37.39 -21.41 -22.34
N ARG A 4 37.08 -20.45 -23.23
CA ARG A 4 38.06 -19.58 -23.88
C ARG A 4 37.82 -18.15 -23.45
N ILE A 5 38.87 -17.48 -22.96
CA ILE A 5 38.82 -16.08 -22.53
C ILE A 5 39.37 -15.20 -23.64
N ASP A 6 38.56 -14.28 -24.10
CA ASP A 6 38.99 -13.21 -25.01
C ASP A 6 39.39 -11.97 -24.20
N LYS A 7 40.69 -11.73 -24.07
CA LYS A 7 41.25 -10.57 -23.37
C LYS A 7 41.01 -9.23 -24.11
N ALA A 8 40.68 -9.29 -25.40
CA ALA A 8 40.38 -8.10 -26.21
C ALA A 8 38.92 -7.71 -26.17
N SER A 9 38.04 -8.57 -25.66
CA SER A 9 36.60 -8.32 -25.51
C SER A 9 36.34 -7.25 -24.45
N LYS A 10 35.34 -6.41 -24.70
CA LYS A 10 34.80 -5.45 -23.69
C LYS A 10 33.97 -6.11 -22.59
N VAL A 11 33.61 -7.42 -22.78
CA VAL A 11 32.87 -8.20 -21.78
C VAL A 11 33.79 -8.59 -20.65
N PRO A 12 33.46 -8.32 -19.38
CA PRO A 12 34.24 -8.72 -18.22
C PRO A 12 34.54 -10.23 -18.22
N VAL A 13 35.76 -10.63 -17.86
CA VAL A 13 36.20 -12.02 -17.90
C VAL A 13 35.30 -12.98 -17.09
N TYR A 14 34.77 -12.52 -15.94
CA TYR A 14 33.89 -13.36 -15.14
C TYR A 14 32.56 -13.66 -15.86
N LEU A 15 32.01 -12.72 -16.62
CA LEU A 15 30.81 -12.91 -17.44
C LEU A 15 31.10 -13.87 -18.62
N GLN A 16 32.27 -13.74 -19.28
CA GLN A 16 32.67 -14.69 -20.34
C GLN A 16 32.73 -16.13 -19.81
N ILE A 17 33.20 -16.32 -18.58
CA ILE A 17 33.23 -17.63 -17.92
C ILE A 17 31.83 -18.13 -17.63
N ALA A 18 30.98 -17.28 -17.04
CA ALA A 18 29.60 -17.62 -16.67
C ALA A 18 28.78 -18.00 -17.91
N ASP A 19 28.81 -17.18 -18.95
CA ASP A 19 28.04 -17.40 -20.20
C ASP A 19 28.47 -18.69 -20.91
N GLN A 20 29.75 -19.02 -20.93
CA GLN A 20 30.21 -20.25 -21.55
C GLN A 20 29.84 -21.48 -20.73
N ILE A 21 29.81 -21.41 -19.40
CA ILE A 21 29.29 -22.47 -18.54
C ILE A 21 27.78 -22.64 -18.77
N LYS A 22 27.00 -21.55 -18.80
CA LYS A 22 25.54 -21.57 -19.14
C LYS A 22 25.31 -22.26 -20.50
N SER A 23 26.06 -21.89 -21.52
CA SER A 23 25.95 -22.49 -22.85
C SER A 23 26.28 -24.01 -22.86
N GLN A 24 27.26 -24.46 -22.07
CA GLN A 24 27.61 -25.89 -21.96
C GLN A 24 26.54 -26.65 -21.16
N ILE A 25 25.85 -26.04 -20.20
CA ILE A 25 24.73 -26.65 -19.51
C ILE A 25 23.52 -26.77 -20.45
N ILE A 26 23.20 -25.72 -21.21
CA ILE A 26 22.12 -25.72 -22.19
C ILE A 26 22.31 -26.77 -23.27
N SER A 27 23.55 -26.88 -23.80
CA SER A 27 23.89 -27.86 -24.84
C SER A 27 24.06 -29.31 -24.33
N GLY A 28 23.92 -29.54 -23.01
CA GLY A 28 24.11 -30.86 -22.39
C GLY A 28 25.54 -31.33 -22.26
N VAL A 29 26.53 -30.52 -22.64
CA VAL A 29 27.96 -30.82 -22.44
C VAL A 29 28.34 -30.90 -20.95
N LEU A 30 27.67 -30.10 -20.12
CA LEU A 30 27.67 -30.21 -18.66
C LEU A 30 26.32 -30.77 -18.21
N PRO A 31 26.27 -32.10 -17.89
CA PRO A 31 25.03 -32.73 -17.46
C PRO A 31 24.51 -32.16 -16.13
N ARG A 32 23.19 -32.23 -15.91
CA ARG A 32 22.57 -31.89 -14.62
C ARG A 32 23.16 -32.73 -13.49
N ALA A 33 23.26 -32.15 -12.31
CA ALA A 33 23.89 -32.74 -11.13
C ALA A 33 25.37 -33.05 -11.25
N SER A 34 26.04 -32.74 -12.39
CA SER A 34 27.48 -32.91 -12.53
C SER A 34 28.24 -31.89 -11.68
N ALA A 35 29.35 -32.31 -11.08
CA ALA A 35 30.20 -31.45 -10.29
C ALA A 35 31.03 -30.51 -11.18
N LEU A 36 31.11 -29.25 -10.77
CA LEU A 36 31.99 -28.26 -11.39
C LEU A 36 33.37 -28.27 -10.70
N PRO A 37 34.44 -27.85 -11.40
CA PRO A 37 35.76 -27.67 -10.79
C PRO A 37 35.69 -26.70 -9.63
N SER A 38 36.54 -26.86 -8.61
CA SER A 38 36.67 -25.88 -7.56
C SER A 38 37.10 -24.51 -8.12
N GLU A 39 36.73 -23.43 -7.43
CA GLU A 39 37.12 -22.05 -7.81
C GLU A 39 38.63 -21.93 -8.05
N ARG A 40 39.44 -22.63 -7.24
CA ARG A 40 40.90 -22.65 -7.37
C ARG A 40 41.35 -23.41 -8.62
N SER A 41 40.78 -24.60 -8.83
CA SER A 41 41.11 -25.42 -9.99
C SER A 41 40.73 -24.76 -11.30
N LEU A 42 39.56 -24.15 -11.37
CA LEU A 42 39.11 -23.43 -12.58
C LEU A 42 39.93 -22.16 -12.83
N ALA A 43 40.28 -21.41 -11.78
CA ALA A 43 41.12 -20.22 -11.88
C ALA A 43 42.53 -20.59 -12.43
N GLN A 44 43.11 -21.69 -11.95
CA GLN A 44 44.38 -22.19 -12.43
C GLN A 44 44.31 -22.67 -13.89
N LEU A 45 43.22 -23.37 -14.25
CA LEU A 45 43.02 -23.88 -15.63
C LEU A 45 42.86 -22.72 -16.64
N LEU A 46 42.22 -21.63 -16.25
CA LEU A 46 41.92 -20.47 -17.11
C LEU A 46 42.98 -19.37 -17.00
N GLU A 47 44.00 -19.53 -16.18
CA GLU A 47 45.04 -18.54 -15.90
C GLU A 47 44.49 -17.16 -15.49
N VAL A 48 43.43 -17.17 -14.61
CA VAL A 48 42.76 -15.97 -14.08
C VAL A 48 42.88 -15.91 -12.56
N HIS A 49 42.64 -14.71 -12.00
CA HIS A 49 42.60 -14.58 -10.55
C HIS A 49 41.40 -15.36 -9.97
N ARG A 50 41.57 -16.01 -8.80
CA ARG A 50 40.51 -16.79 -8.14
C ARG A 50 39.19 -15.96 -7.98
N ASN A 51 39.30 -14.70 -7.60
CA ASN A 51 38.12 -13.83 -7.41
C ASN A 51 37.28 -13.66 -8.69
N THR A 52 37.87 -13.80 -9.88
CA THR A 52 37.15 -13.77 -11.16
C THR A 52 36.23 -14.99 -11.31
N VAL A 53 36.75 -16.18 -10.89
CA VAL A 53 35.94 -17.41 -10.89
C VAL A 53 34.89 -17.38 -9.79
N VAL A 54 35.21 -16.84 -8.59
CA VAL A 54 34.26 -16.65 -7.51
C VAL A 54 33.08 -15.79 -7.99
N LYS A 55 33.34 -14.68 -8.68
CA LYS A 55 32.30 -13.86 -9.29
C LYS A 55 31.47 -14.62 -10.33
N ALA A 56 32.12 -15.37 -11.22
CA ALA A 56 31.43 -16.18 -12.23
C ALA A 56 30.50 -17.23 -11.59
N TYR A 57 30.97 -17.90 -10.56
CA TYR A 57 30.17 -18.92 -9.84
C TYR A 57 29.07 -18.27 -8.99
N SER A 58 29.30 -17.11 -8.43
CA SER A 58 28.26 -16.33 -7.74
C SER A 58 27.13 -15.97 -8.69
N GLU A 59 27.47 -15.50 -9.89
CA GLU A 59 26.52 -15.21 -10.98
C GLU A 59 25.71 -16.45 -11.37
N LEU A 60 26.37 -17.55 -11.62
CA LEU A 60 25.74 -18.82 -11.99
C LEU A 60 24.85 -19.37 -10.88
N LYS A 61 25.23 -19.16 -9.62
CA LYS A 61 24.45 -19.59 -8.45
C LYS A 61 23.21 -18.71 -8.25
N SER A 62 23.34 -17.39 -8.39
CA SER A 62 22.22 -16.47 -8.30
C SER A 62 21.18 -16.71 -9.40
N ASP A 63 21.63 -17.12 -10.59
CA ASP A 63 20.78 -17.51 -11.71
C ASP A 63 20.28 -18.97 -11.63
N ALA A 64 20.48 -19.65 -10.49
CA ALA A 64 20.07 -21.04 -10.25
C ALA A 64 20.61 -22.08 -11.28
N TRP A 65 21.68 -21.74 -12.02
CA TRP A 65 22.35 -22.70 -12.91
C TRP A 65 23.17 -23.72 -12.16
N ILE A 66 23.72 -23.34 -11.01
CA ILE A 66 24.51 -24.18 -10.14
C ILE A 66 24.10 -24.05 -8.69
N GLU A 67 24.28 -25.08 -7.91
CA GLU A 67 24.06 -25.11 -6.47
C GLU A 67 25.30 -25.53 -5.69
N SER A 68 25.37 -25.10 -4.42
CA SER A 68 26.46 -25.53 -3.53
C SER A 68 26.02 -26.76 -2.74
N ARG A 69 26.78 -27.87 -2.85
CA ARG A 69 26.56 -29.08 -2.06
C ARG A 69 27.70 -29.29 -1.07
N GLN A 70 27.34 -29.55 0.18
CA GLN A 70 28.32 -29.77 1.25
C GLN A 70 29.19 -30.99 0.93
N GLY A 71 30.50 -30.82 0.99
CA GLY A 71 31.48 -31.89 0.70
C GLY A 71 31.80 -32.13 -0.78
N VAL A 72 31.02 -31.59 -1.72
CA VAL A 72 31.19 -31.77 -3.16
C VAL A 72 31.64 -30.47 -3.85
N GLY A 73 31.21 -29.32 -3.35
CA GLY A 73 31.44 -28.02 -3.98
C GLY A 73 30.25 -27.57 -4.82
N TYR A 74 30.50 -26.97 -6.00
CA TYR A 74 29.43 -26.55 -6.91
C TYR A 74 29.06 -27.69 -7.86
N VAL A 75 27.73 -27.83 -8.06
CA VAL A 75 27.14 -28.79 -9.01
C VAL A 75 26.12 -28.09 -9.90
N VAL A 76 25.95 -28.60 -11.12
CA VAL A 76 24.88 -28.11 -12.02
C VAL A 76 23.54 -28.43 -11.41
N ALA A 77 22.65 -27.43 -11.32
CA ALA A 77 21.34 -27.57 -10.68
C ALA A 77 20.47 -28.67 -11.33
N ALA A 78 19.83 -29.49 -10.51
CA ALA A 78 18.87 -30.50 -10.97
C ALA A 78 17.53 -29.84 -11.28
N ALA A 79 16.74 -30.38 -12.23
CA ALA A 79 15.44 -29.79 -12.63
C ALA A 79 14.41 -29.71 -11.51
N GLU A 80 14.60 -30.45 -10.42
CA GLU A 80 13.67 -30.53 -9.30
C GLU A 80 13.85 -29.39 -8.28
N SER A 81 14.98 -28.70 -8.24
CA SER A 81 15.19 -27.55 -7.35
C SER A 81 14.44 -26.30 -7.82
N VAL A 82 14.00 -26.28 -9.07
CA VAL A 82 13.14 -25.23 -9.62
C VAL A 82 11.64 -25.56 -9.42
N SER A 83 11.28 -26.83 -9.16
CA SER A 83 9.88 -27.28 -9.05
C SER A 83 9.31 -27.32 -7.63
N ALA A 84 10.15 -27.24 -6.58
CA ALA A 84 9.68 -27.29 -5.19
C ALA A 84 9.06 -25.97 -4.68
N ALA A 85 9.19 -24.88 -5.43
CA ALA A 85 8.54 -23.61 -5.15
C ALA A 85 7.17 -23.44 -5.85
N ASP A 86 6.83 -24.31 -6.83
CA ASP A 86 5.64 -24.20 -7.67
C ASP A 86 4.67 -25.39 -7.54
N ALA A 87 4.43 -25.87 -6.31
CA ALA A 87 3.36 -26.85 -6.05
C ALA A 87 1.94 -26.22 -5.93
N SER A 88 1.76 -24.98 -6.35
CA SER A 88 0.44 -24.36 -6.56
C SER A 88 0.22 -24.24 -8.08
N GLY A 89 -0.60 -25.14 -8.62
CA GLY A 89 -0.88 -25.28 -10.04
C GLY A 89 -1.38 -24.00 -10.71
N LYS A 90 -0.45 -23.26 -11.31
CA LYS A 90 -0.75 -22.28 -12.36
C LYS A 90 0.17 -22.56 -13.54
N SER A 91 -0.43 -22.72 -14.71
CA SER A 91 0.23 -22.86 -15.99
C SER A 91 1.25 -21.71 -16.17
N ARG A 92 2.52 -22.05 -16.29
CA ARG A 92 3.54 -21.12 -16.80
C ARG A 92 3.07 -20.65 -18.20
N GLN A 93 2.90 -19.35 -18.36
CA GLN A 93 2.84 -18.77 -19.71
C GLN A 93 4.17 -19.08 -20.42
N GLU A 94 4.08 -19.51 -21.67
CA GLU A 94 5.21 -19.70 -22.55
C GLU A 94 6.05 -18.43 -22.63
N GLY A 95 7.11 -18.31 -21.80
CA GLY A 95 7.99 -17.14 -21.70
C GLY A 95 9.08 -17.24 -20.64
N ASP A 96 8.87 -18.07 -19.60
CA ASP A 96 9.84 -18.26 -18.49
C ASP A 96 10.89 -19.34 -18.79
N GLY A 97 11.46 -19.33 -20.01
CA GLY A 97 12.67 -20.05 -20.33
C GLY A 97 13.84 -19.44 -19.60
N MET A 98 14.80 -20.30 -19.13
CA MET A 98 16.07 -19.85 -18.56
C MET A 98 16.67 -18.71 -19.41
N PRO A 99 17.16 -17.61 -18.80
CA PRO A 99 17.64 -16.48 -19.58
C PRO A 99 18.75 -16.90 -20.54
N ALA A 100 18.61 -16.47 -21.79
CA ALA A 100 19.62 -16.73 -22.83
C ALA A 100 20.96 -16.07 -22.45
N PRO A 101 22.11 -16.64 -22.84
CA PRO A 101 23.41 -16.03 -22.59
C PRO A 101 23.46 -14.58 -23.08
N GLY A 102 23.98 -13.68 -22.24
CA GLY A 102 24.05 -12.25 -22.53
C GLY A 102 22.78 -11.46 -22.21
N ARG A 103 21.72 -12.08 -21.66
CA ARG A 103 20.52 -11.37 -21.21
C ARG A 103 20.66 -10.95 -19.74
N VAL A 104 20.24 -9.71 -19.43
CA VAL A 104 20.21 -9.24 -18.05
C VAL A 104 19.16 -10.05 -17.28
N ASN A 105 19.54 -10.59 -16.13
CA ASN A 105 18.59 -11.19 -15.20
C ASN A 105 18.03 -10.10 -14.29
N TRP A 106 16.88 -9.55 -14.67
CA TRP A 106 16.24 -8.46 -13.94
C TRP A 106 15.84 -8.80 -12.50
N VAL A 107 15.59 -10.08 -12.20
CA VAL A 107 15.31 -10.54 -10.82
C VAL A 107 16.51 -10.28 -9.90
N ASN A 108 17.73 -10.45 -10.41
CA ASN A 108 18.95 -10.19 -9.63
C ASN A 108 19.35 -8.71 -9.59
N GLU A 109 18.89 -7.92 -10.56
CA GLU A 109 19.21 -6.48 -10.63
C GLU A 109 18.21 -5.63 -9.82
N VAL A 110 16.99 -6.12 -9.64
CA VAL A 110 15.99 -5.45 -8.79
C VAL A 110 16.32 -5.72 -7.32
N ALA A 111 16.28 -4.68 -6.50
CA ALA A 111 16.57 -4.82 -5.07
C ALA A 111 15.56 -5.76 -4.39
N ASP A 112 16.05 -6.73 -3.61
CA ASP A 112 15.29 -7.81 -2.96
C ASP A 112 14.03 -7.32 -2.24
N LYS A 113 14.12 -6.15 -1.60
CA LYS A 113 12.99 -5.54 -0.88
C LYS A 113 11.74 -5.31 -1.73
N TYR A 114 11.89 -5.12 -3.05
CA TYR A 114 10.75 -4.97 -3.96
C TYR A 114 10.20 -6.33 -4.40
N LEU A 115 11.06 -7.32 -4.60
CA LEU A 115 10.67 -8.67 -5.00
C LEU A 115 9.92 -9.41 -3.88
N ASP A 116 10.34 -9.22 -2.63
CA ASP A 116 9.67 -9.83 -1.47
C ASP A 116 8.27 -9.22 -1.22
N MET A 117 8.12 -7.93 -1.50
CA MET A 117 6.83 -7.24 -1.41
C MET A 117 5.87 -7.66 -2.51
N GLU A 118 6.35 -7.83 -3.75
CA GLU A 118 5.56 -8.23 -4.91
C GLU A 118 4.76 -9.50 -4.64
N LYS A 119 5.39 -10.55 -4.15
CA LYS A 119 4.73 -11.85 -3.90
C LYS A 119 3.54 -11.77 -2.94
N THR A 120 3.61 -10.90 -1.94
CA THR A 120 2.51 -10.75 -0.96
C THR A 120 1.40 -9.87 -1.51
N PHE A 121 1.73 -8.93 -2.38
CA PHE A 121 0.81 -7.93 -2.91
C PHE A 121 0.05 -8.44 -4.14
N ASP A 122 0.76 -9.13 -5.01
CA ASP A 122 0.21 -9.61 -6.29
C ASP A 122 -0.94 -10.59 -6.08
N ASP A 123 -0.80 -11.52 -5.13
CA ASP A 123 -1.87 -12.46 -4.77
C ASP A 123 -3.14 -11.77 -4.26
N LEU A 124 -3.00 -10.71 -3.46
CA LEU A 124 -4.14 -9.95 -2.96
C LEU A 124 -4.73 -9.05 -4.04
N PHE A 125 -3.89 -8.35 -4.80
CA PHE A 125 -4.32 -7.39 -5.81
C PHE A 125 -5.02 -8.06 -7.00
N GLN A 126 -4.50 -9.18 -7.48
CA GLN A 126 -5.15 -9.98 -8.53
C GLN A 126 -6.55 -10.45 -8.13
N ARG A 127 -6.74 -10.80 -6.85
CA ARG A 127 -8.05 -11.19 -6.32
C ARG A 127 -9.08 -10.06 -6.37
N PHE A 128 -8.67 -8.79 -6.20
CA PHE A 128 -9.59 -7.64 -6.24
C PHE A 128 -9.96 -7.19 -7.65
N THR A 129 -9.22 -7.61 -8.67
CA THR A 129 -9.52 -7.30 -10.08
C THR A 129 -10.46 -8.30 -10.73
N ASP A 130 -10.79 -9.41 -10.08
CA ASP A 130 -11.71 -10.41 -10.57
C ASP A 130 -13.17 -9.94 -10.37
N GLU A 131 -13.77 -9.39 -11.42
CA GLU A 131 -15.15 -8.89 -11.41
C GLU A 131 -16.20 -10.00 -11.22
N SER A 132 -15.84 -11.28 -11.35
CA SER A 132 -16.74 -12.40 -11.08
C SER A 132 -17.01 -12.60 -9.59
N HIS A 133 -16.14 -12.09 -8.73
CA HIS A 133 -16.25 -12.20 -7.29
C HIS A 133 -17.00 -11.01 -6.66
N TYR A 134 -17.56 -11.24 -5.47
CA TYR A 134 -18.09 -10.16 -4.61
C TYR A 134 -16.92 -9.50 -3.86
N SER A 135 -16.67 -8.23 -4.14
CA SER A 135 -15.53 -7.52 -3.54
C SER A 135 -15.89 -6.90 -2.19
N LEU A 136 -15.59 -7.60 -1.11
CA LEU A 136 -15.72 -7.11 0.26
C LEU A 136 -14.39 -6.59 0.84
N GLY A 137 -13.34 -6.50 0.03
CA GLY A 137 -12.01 -6.03 0.45
C GLY A 137 -11.61 -4.67 -0.12
N SER A 138 -12.20 -4.27 -1.26
CA SER A 138 -11.79 -3.06 -2.00
C SER A 138 -12.22 -1.77 -1.31
N GLY A 139 -11.27 -0.85 -1.02
CA GLY A 139 -11.51 0.47 -0.43
C GLY A 139 -11.79 1.57 -1.46
N VAL A 140 -12.55 1.29 -2.51
CA VAL A 140 -12.89 2.25 -3.58
C VAL A 140 -14.26 2.88 -3.33
N ALA A 141 -14.46 4.12 -3.81
CA ALA A 141 -15.75 4.81 -3.71
C ALA A 141 -16.89 4.10 -4.46
N ALA A 142 -18.13 4.29 -4.00
CA ALA A 142 -19.33 3.76 -4.63
C ALA A 142 -19.45 4.23 -6.08
N ARG A 143 -19.76 3.30 -6.98
CA ARG A 143 -19.90 3.56 -8.43
C ARG A 143 -21.22 4.26 -8.77
N ASP A 144 -22.23 4.17 -7.92
CA ASP A 144 -23.62 4.53 -8.15
C ASP A 144 -24.01 5.92 -7.61
N VAL A 145 -23.05 6.70 -7.10
CA VAL A 145 -23.32 8.04 -6.55
C VAL A 145 -23.20 9.14 -7.61
N PHE A 146 -22.26 9.03 -8.55
CA PHE A 146 -22.11 9.97 -9.65
C PHE A 146 -22.73 9.43 -10.96
N SER A 147 -23.51 10.29 -11.66
CA SER A 147 -23.93 9.97 -13.02
C SER A 147 -22.74 10.08 -13.98
N SER A 148 -22.48 9.01 -14.74
CA SER A 148 -21.44 9.00 -15.77
C SER A 148 -21.66 10.07 -16.83
N GLU A 149 -22.94 10.33 -17.19
CA GLU A 149 -23.34 11.33 -18.18
C GLU A 149 -23.01 12.74 -17.70
N ARG A 150 -23.29 13.04 -16.43
CA ARG A 150 -22.95 14.33 -15.84
C ARG A 150 -21.46 14.55 -15.79
N VAL A 151 -20.70 13.59 -15.30
CA VAL A 151 -19.22 13.65 -15.25
C VAL A 151 -18.65 13.87 -16.65
N ALA A 152 -19.17 13.15 -17.68
CA ALA A 152 -18.73 13.31 -19.05
C ALA A 152 -19.01 14.73 -19.59
N GLN A 153 -20.20 15.28 -19.32
CA GLN A 153 -20.56 16.66 -19.70
C GLN A 153 -19.68 17.71 -19.02
N ASP A 154 -19.42 17.53 -17.71
CA ASP A 154 -18.58 18.43 -16.94
C ASP A 154 -17.15 18.42 -17.45
N ILE A 155 -16.58 17.24 -17.74
CA ILE A 155 -15.25 17.10 -18.37
C ILE A 155 -15.24 17.74 -19.75
N ALA A 156 -16.24 17.48 -20.60
CA ALA A 156 -16.33 18.09 -21.92
C ALA A 156 -16.37 19.63 -21.83
N SER A 157 -17.13 20.19 -20.90
CA SER A 157 -17.21 21.63 -20.68
C SER A 157 -15.87 22.24 -20.25
N LEU A 158 -15.13 21.54 -19.36
CA LEU A 158 -13.79 21.94 -18.94
C LEU A 158 -12.80 21.92 -20.12
N VAL A 159 -12.87 20.92 -20.97
CA VAL A 159 -11.98 20.77 -22.13
C VAL A 159 -12.30 21.83 -23.18
N THR A 160 -13.55 22.07 -23.50
CA THR A 160 -13.95 23.03 -24.54
C THR A 160 -13.90 24.49 -24.06
N GLY A 161 -14.18 24.75 -22.79
CA GLY A 161 -14.15 26.10 -22.18
C GLY A 161 -12.77 26.62 -21.84
N SER A 162 -11.76 25.73 -21.81
CA SER A 162 -10.39 26.10 -21.49
C SER A 162 -9.63 26.38 -22.78
N GLY A 163 -8.97 27.54 -22.87
CA GLY A 163 -8.10 27.84 -24.02
C GLY A 163 -6.90 26.89 -24.12
N PRO A 164 -6.28 26.73 -25.30
CA PRO A 164 -5.20 25.77 -25.54
C PRO A 164 -4.01 25.84 -24.57
N CYS A 165 -3.74 27.01 -24.02
CA CYS A 165 -2.61 27.23 -23.10
C CYS A 165 -2.83 26.65 -21.68
N GLN A 166 -4.05 26.26 -21.31
CA GLN A 166 -4.33 25.76 -19.96
C GLN A 166 -4.02 24.29 -19.78
N TYR A 167 -3.82 23.54 -20.87
CA TYR A 167 -3.53 22.12 -20.84
C TYR A 167 -2.08 21.77 -20.53
N PHE A 168 -1.15 22.73 -20.67
CA PHE A 168 0.26 22.41 -20.74
C PHE A 168 1.00 22.44 -19.40
N PHE A 169 0.53 23.22 -18.41
CA PHE A 169 1.24 23.33 -17.12
C PHE A 169 0.28 23.56 -15.96
N SER A 170 0.02 22.51 -15.19
CA SER A 170 -0.45 22.68 -13.83
C SER A 170 0.73 23.10 -12.94
N PRO A 171 0.61 24.14 -12.09
CA PRO A 171 1.68 24.48 -11.15
C PRO A 171 2.02 23.26 -10.26
N TYR A 172 3.31 23.03 -9.99
CA TYR A 172 3.75 21.91 -9.17
C TYR A 172 3.13 21.89 -7.75
N LYS A 173 2.66 23.03 -7.24
CA LYS A 173 1.86 23.11 -6.01
C LYS A 173 0.39 22.68 -6.18
N GLY A 174 -0.05 22.48 -7.41
CA GLY A 174 -1.43 22.33 -7.80
C GLY A 174 -2.12 23.66 -8.15
N ASP A 175 -3.33 23.55 -8.68
CA ASP A 175 -4.14 24.69 -9.15
C ASP A 175 -4.36 25.73 -8.05
N ARG A 176 -4.09 26.99 -8.36
CA ARG A 176 -4.18 28.10 -7.39
C ARG A 176 -5.62 28.32 -6.91
N ALA A 177 -6.58 28.26 -7.82
CA ALA A 177 -7.98 28.46 -7.47
C ALA A 177 -8.49 27.32 -6.59
N LEU A 178 -8.14 26.09 -6.90
CA LEU A 178 -8.47 24.93 -6.07
C LEU A 178 -7.86 25.07 -4.68
N ARG A 179 -6.58 25.45 -4.54
CA ARG A 179 -5.95 25.64 -3.23
C ARG A 179 -6.65 26.72 -2.39
N GLN A 180 -7.20 27.77 -3.01
CA GLN A 180 -8.00 28.77 -2.33
C GLN A 180 -9.33 28.22 -1.84
N LYS A 181 -10.01 27.37 -2.64
CA LYS A 181 -11.25 26.68 -2.22
C LYS A 181 -10.99 25.68 -1.11
N LEU A 182 -9.84 24.98 -1.16
CA LEU A 182 -9.42 24.08 -0.09
C LEU A 182 -9.18 24.80 1.25
N VAL A 183 -8.78 26.07 1.26
CA VAL A 183 -8.70 26.87 2.49
C VAL A 183 -10.10 26.99 3.14
N SER A 184 -11.14 27.25 2.36
CA SER A 184 -12.51 27.30 2.87
C SER A 184 -13.00 25.95 3.35
N PHE A 185 -12.70 24.87 2.60
CA PHE A 185 -12.99 23.48 2.99
C PHE A 185 -12.32 23.11 4.31
N LEU A 186 -11.05 23.46 4.50
CA LEU A 186 -10.30 23.24 5.75
C LEU A 186 -10.90 24.03 6.92
N GLY A 187 -11.41 25.24 6.65
CA GLY A 187 -12.09 26.05 7.64
C GLY A 187 -13.31 25.35 8.24
N THR A 188 -14.06 24.55 7.45
CA THR A 188 -15.20 23.75 7.95
C THR A 188 -14.77 22.63 8.91
N LYS A 189 -13.49 22.23 8.87
CA LYS A 189 -12.87 21.24 9.75
C LYS A 189 -12.18 21.87 10.97
N GLY A 190 -12.20 23.20 11.09
CA GLY A 190 -11.50 23.94 12.15
C GLY A 190 -10.00 24.13 11.89
N ILE A 191 -9.49 23.75 10.70
CA ILE A 191 -8.10 23.95 10.33
C ILE A 191 -7.89 25.34 9.75
N ARG A 192 -6.97 26.10 10.32
CA ARG A 192 -6.53 27.41 9.82
C ARG A 192 -5.29 27.21 8.96
N ALA A 193 -5.41 27.45 7.66
CA ALA A 193 -4.29 27.34 6.72
C ALA A 193 -4.42 28.42 5.63
N SER A 194 -3.29 28.84 5.07
CA SER A 194 -3.24 29.64 3.86
C SER A 194 -3.04 28.74 2.62
N SER A 195 -3.38 29.21 1.44
CA SER A 195 -3.17 28.48 0.20
C SER A 195 -1.67 28.18 -0.10
N GLY A 196 -0.75 28.89 0.57
CA GLY A 196 0.69 28.64 0.52
C GLY A 196 1.15 27.44 1.33
N GLU A 197 0.33 26.98 2.28
CA GLU A 197 0.55 25.84 3.16
C GLU A 197 -0.11 24.55 2.65
N ILE A 198 -0.59 24.56 1.40
CA ILE A 198 -1.26 23.43 0.76
C ILE A 198 -0.44 22.96 -0.45
N GLN A 199 -0.18 21.65 -0.52
CA GLN A 199 0.33 20.94 -1.69
C GLN A 199 -0.74 19.97 -2.18
N ILE A 200 -1.12 20.04 -3.46
CA ILE A 200 -2.02 19.08 -4.10
C ILE A 200 -1.21 17.93 -4.68
N LEU A 201 -1.70 16.72 -4.52
CA LEU A 201 -1.13 15.46 -5.00
C LEU A 201 -2.24 14.57 -5.56
N ALA A 202 -1.88 13.47 -6.23
CA ALA A 202 -2.87 12.58 -6.80
C ALA A 202 -3.56 11.72 -5.74
N GLU A 203 -2.80 11.20 -4.77
CA GLU A 203 -3.30 10.23 -3.78
C GLU A 203 -2.55 10.31 -2.45
N THR A 204 -3.12 9.68 -1.41
CA THR A 204 -2.50 9.55 -0.09
C THR A 204 -1.15 8.84 -0.15
N ASN A 205 -1.03 7.74 -0.89
CA ASN A 205 0.22 6.98 -1.00
C ASN A 205 1.35 7.82 -1.61
N GLN A 206 1.04 8.64 -2.63
CA GLN A 206 2.01 9.59 -3.20
C GLN A 206 2.42 10.65 -2.19
N ALA A 207 1.45 11.19 -1.43
CA ALA A 207 1.75 12.17 -0.38
C ALA A 207 2.68 11.57 0.68
N LEU A 208 2.38 10.35 1.12
CA LEU A 208 3.16 9.64 2.12
C LEU A 208 4.58 9.34 1.62
N ASP A 209 4.74 8.82 0.39
CA ASP A 209 6.08 8.55 -0.21
C ASP A 209 6.95 9.82 -0.21
N PHE A 210 6.38 10.95 -0.60
CA PHE A 210 7.13 12.20 -0.62
C PHE A 210 7.46 12.73 0.78
N ILE A 211 6.52 12.63 1.72
CA ILE A 211 6.76 13.03 3.12
C ILE A 211 7.84 12.15 3.75
N VAL A 212 7.75 10.84 3.56
CA VAL A 212 8.73 9.87 4.05
C VAL A 212 10.11 10.15 3.42
N THR A 213 10.17 10.37 2.11
CA THR A 213 11.42 10.74 1.42
C THR A 213 12.08 11.99 2.02
N LEU A 214 11.28 12.98 2.45
CA LEU A 214 11.80 14.23 3.05
C LEU A 214 12.25 14.06 4.49
N LEU A 215 11.54 13.25 5.27
CA LEU A 215 11.70 13.23 6.72
C LEU A 215 12.48 12.02 7.24
N VAL A 216 12.44 10.88 6.56
CA VAL A 216 12.93 9.60 7.06
C VAL A 216 14.19 9.18 6.32
N LYS A 217 15.19 8.71 7.07
CA LYS A 217 16.41 8.09 6.55
C LYS A 217 16.46 6.63 6.96
N PRO A 218 17.17 5.77 6.22
CA PRO A 218 17.39 4.40 6.63
C PRO A 218 17.95 4.31 8.07
N GLY A 219 17.30 3.48 8.89
CA GLY A 219 17.63 3.32 10.31
C GLY A 219 16.91 4.28 11.27
N ASP A 220 16.24 5.33 10.79
CA ASP A 220 15.39 6.18 11.64
C ASP A 220 14.22 5.35 12.21
N SER A 221 13.83 5.64 13.46
CA SER A 221 12.63 5.05 14.06
C SER A 221 11.40 5.91 13.73
N VAL A 222 10.28 5.25 13.44
CA VAL A 222 8.98 5.87 13.20
C VAL A 222 7.92 5.18 14.07
N VAL A 223 6.95 5.95 14.57
CA VAL A 223 5.84 5.40 15.37
C VAL A 223 4.61 5.29 14.49
N MET A 224 3.92 4.15 14.58
CA MET A 224 2.67 3.89 13.87
C MET A 224 1.66 3.22 14.81
N GLU A 225 0.39 3.30 14.43
CA GLU A 225 -0.68 2.53 15.04
C GLU A 225 -0.52 1.03 14.77
N GLU A 226 -1.07 0.19 15.63
CA GLU A 226 -1.19 -1.26 15.40
C GLU A 226 -2.59 -1.71 15.83
N PRO A 227 -3.39 -2.23 14.89
CA PRO A 227 -3.10 -2.41 13.46
C PRO A 227 -2.99 -1.10 12.68
N VAL A 228 -2.46 -1.15 11.44
CA VAL A 228 -2.30 0.00 10.53
C VAL A 228 -2.47 -0.47 9.07
N HIS A 229 -2.96 0.43 8.20
CA HIS A 229 -3.09 0.10 6.78
C HIS A 229 -1.73 -0.33 6.17
N PRO A 230 -1.66 -1.46 5.44
CA PRO A 230 -0.39 -2.03 4.98
C PRO A 230 0.42 -1.10 4.07
N ASP A 231 -0.19 -0.23 3.28
CA ASP A 231 0.55 0.70 2.43
C ASP A 231 1.34 1.72 3.26
N MET A 232 0.83 2.08 4.45
CA MET A 232 1.50 3.02 5.35
C MET A 232 2.76 2.38 5.95
N SER A 233 2.66 1.14 6.44
CA SER A 233 3.83 0.43 6.97
C SER A 233 4.87 0.13 5.88
N ARG A 234 4.42 -0.25 4.68
CA ARG A 234 5.31 -0.50 3.53
C ARG A 234 6.10 0.74 3.09
N ALA A 235 5.46 1.92 3.09
CA ALA A 235 6.17 3.16 2.77
C ALA A 235 7.35 3.40 3.73
N MET A 236 7.15 3.11 5.02
CA MET A 236 8.20 3.21 6.04
C MET A 236 9.28 2.12 5.87
N GLU A 237 8.88 0.88 5.59
CA GLU A 237 9.80 -0.23 5.31
C GLU A 237 10.67 0.03 4.08
N LEU A 238 10.08 0.54 2.98
CA LEU A 238 10.80 0.91 1.77
C LEU A 238 11.84 2.01 2.01
N ALA A 239 11.54 2.94 2.93
CA ALA A 239 12.49 3.96 3.35
C ALA A 239 13.60 3.42 4.28
N GLY A 240 13.53 2.15 4.68
CA GLY A 240 14.46 1.53 5.62
C GLY A 240 14.28 2.00 7.06
N ALA A 241 13.09 2.46 7.43
CA ALA A 241 12.76 2.88 8.78
C ALA A 241 12.56 1.67 9.72
N ARG A 242 12.84 1.87 10.99
CA ARG A 242 12.46 0.94 12.06
C ARG A 242 11.09 1.34 12.60
N ILE A 243 10.09 0.53 12.36
CA ILE A 243 8.73 0.74 12.84
C ILE A 243 8.66 0.43 14.35
N LEU A 244 8.03 1.31 15.11
CA LEU A 244 7.64 1.14 16.51
C LEU A 244 6.12 1.26 16.56
N THR A 245 5.44 0.29 17.14
CA THR A 245 3.98 0.25 17.12
C THR A 245 3.38 0.68 18.45
N VAL A 246 2.21 1.31 18.38
CA VAL A 246 1.37 1.69 19.52
C VAL A 246 -0.01 1.09 19.31
N PRO A 247 -0.57 0.34 20.28
CA PRO A 247 -1.87 -0.30 20.10
C PRO A 247 -3.00 0.72 19.95
N VAL A 248 -4.02 0.30 19.18
CA VAL A 248 -5.28 1.03 19.00
C VAL A 248 -6.39 0.33 19.78
N ASP A 249 -7.06 1.06 20.65
CA ASP A 249 -8.29 0.65 21.32
C ASP A 249 -9.53 1.38 20.78
N GLU A 250 -10.66 1.30 21.47
CA GLU A 250 -11.91 1.99 21.07
C GLU A 250 -11.77 3.52 20.99
N GLY A 251 -10.83 4.10 21.74
CA GLY A 251 -10.50 5.53 21.73
C GLY A 251 -9.45 5.94 20.71
N GLY A 252 -8.91 5.00 19.92
CA GLY A 252 -7.82 5.19 18.96
C GLY A 252 -6.44 4.87 19.55
N MET A 253 -5.36 5.50 19.05
CA MET A 253 -3.98 5.28 19.51
C MET A 253 -3.86 5.51 21.03
N ASP A 254 -3.23 4.57 21.74
CA ASP A 254 -2.98 4.67 23.18
C ASP A 254 -1.89 5.72 23.49
N CYS A 255 -2.31 6.86 24.05
CA CYS A 255 -1.39 7.96 24.34
C CYS A 255 -0.43 7.69 25.52
N GLU A 256 -0.77 6.79 26.44
CA GLU A 256 0.12 6.44 27.58
C GLU A 256 1.27 5.56 27.07
N VAL A 257 0.96 4.57 26.25
CA VAL A 257 1.95 3.73 25.57
C VAL A 257 2.85 4.59 24.68
N LEU A 258 2.25 5.52 23.92
CA LEU A 258 3.02 6.47 23.10
C LEU A 258 3.97 7.31 23.93
N GLU A 259 3.52 7.90 25.03
CA GLU A 259 4.36 8.73 25.90
C GLU A 259 5.53 7.95 26.50
N ASN A 260 5.27 6.73 26.97
CA ASN A 260 6.32 5.83 27.47
C ASN A 260 7.35 5.51 26.37
N LEU A 261 6.90 5.33 25.13
CA LEU A 261 7.78 5.11 23.99
C LEU A 261 8.62 6.36 23.68
N LEU A 262 8.02 7.56 23.69
CA LEU A 262 8.70 8.82 23.43
C LEU A 262 9.73 9.18 24.52
N ASN A 263 9.49 8.78 25.78
CA ASN A 263 10.45 8.94 26.87
C ASN A 263 11.76 8.14 26.66
N ASN A 264 11.66 6.98 25.98
CA ASN A 264 12.77 6.06 25.82
C ASN A 264 13.40 6.10 24.41
N THR A 265 12.72 6.73 23.45
CA THR A 265 13.15 6.76 22.05
C THR A 265 12.98 8.17 21.47
N ARG A 266 13.65 8.43 20.35
CA ARG A 266 13.47 9.67 19.59
C ARG A 266 13.03 9.32 18.17
N PRO A 267 11.76 8.95 17.97
CA PRO A 267 11.26 8.64 16.64
C PRO A 267 11.28 9.88 15.74
N ARG A 268 11.41 9.66 14.46
CA ARG A 268 11.45 10.72 13.46
C ARG A 268 10.09 11.35 13.22
N LEU A 269 9.03 10.56 13.33
CA LEU A 269 7.64 10.99 13.18
C LEU A 269 6.67 10.00 13.86
N ILE A 270 5.43 10.43 14.04
CA ILE A 270 4.29 9.65 14.49
C ILE A 270 3.27 9.66 13.37
N PHE A 271 2.82 8.49 12.90
CA PHE A 271 1.74 8.34 11.92
C PHE A 271 0.44 7.95 12.61
N VAL A 272 -0.65 8.65 12.30
CA VAL A 272 -1.99 8.43 12.89
C VAL A 272 -3.07 8.53 11.83
N ASN A 273 -3.98 7.55 11.78
CA ASN A 273 -5.25 7.64 11.08
C ASN A 273 -6.35 8.02 12.07
N SER A 274 -6.78 9.27 12.04
CA SER A 274 -7.56 9.85 13.14
C SER A 274 -9.06 9.63 13.08
N SER A 275 -9.62 9.26 11.92
CA SER A 275 -11.08 9.23 11.70
C SER A 275 -11.50 8.00 10.91
N PHE A 276 -12.31 7.14 11.54
CA PHE A 276 -12.72 5.86 10.96
C PHE A 276 -11.54 5.03 10.50
N HIS A 277 -10.64 4.82 11.46
CA HIS A 277 -9.37 4.16 11.31
C HIS A 277 -9.43 2.88 10.46
N ASP A 278 -8.57 2.77 9.47
CA ASP A 278 -8.40 1.55 8.68
C ASP A 278 -7.33 0.65 9.33
N PRO A 279 -7.70 -0.54 9.86
CA PRO A 279 -8.91 -1.31 9.53
C PRO A 279 -10.03 -1.27 10.57
N THR A 280 -9.84 -0.67 11.76
CA THR A 280 -10.72 -0.92 12.92
C THR A 280 -12.07 -0.21 12.85
N GLY A 281 -12.21 0.85 12.03
CA GLY A 281 -13.40 1.70 12.01
C GLY A 281 -13.53 2.63 13.21
N ASN A 282 -12.58 2.62 14.15
CA ASN A 282 -12.59 3.44 15.36
C ASN A 282 -12.34 4.91 15.05
N ILE A 283 -12.76 5.78 15.97
CA ILE A 283 -12.53 7.22 15.86
C ILE A 283 -11.68 7.66 17.06
N LEU A 284 -10.52 8.26 16.77
CA LEU A 284 -9.66 8.85 17.79
C LEU A 284 -10.45 9.86 18.64
N SER A 285 -10.43 9.70 19.96
CA SER A 285 -11.17 10.54 20.88
C SER A 285 -10.68 11.98 20.86
N LEU A 286 -11.55 12.93 21.19
CA LEU A 286 -11.19 14.35 21.22
C LEU A 286 -10.06 14.65 22.22
N GLU A 287 -10.06 13.95 23.35
CA GLU A 287 -9.04 14.04 24.36
C GLU A 287 -7.69 13.56 23.84
N ARG A 288 -7.66 12.38 23.19
CA ARG A 288 -6.43 11.82 22.60
C ARG A 288 -5.89 12.68 21.46
N ARG A 289 -6.76 13.31 20.63
CA ARG A 289 -6.31 14.27 19.60
C ARG A 289 -5.52 15.43 20.21
N LYS A 290 -6.03 16.02 21.30
CA LYS A 290 -5.34 17.09 22.02
C LYS A 290 -4.06 16.60 22.68
N ARG A 291 -4.09 15.39 23.30
CA ARG A 291 -2.92 14.79 23.94
C ARG A 291 -1.81 14.50 22.92
N LEU A 292 -2.13 14.02 21.74
CA LEU A 292 -1.15 13.81 20.66
C LEU A 292 -0.45 15.10 20.26
N VAL A 293 -1.17 16.22 20.11
CA VAL A 293 -0.57 17.53 19.84
C VAL A 293 0.35 17.96 20.99
N GLU A 294 -0.08 17.78 22.23
CA GLU A 294 0.73 18.09 23.41
C GLU A 294 2.03 17.27 23.44
N LEU A 295 1.94 15.94 23.24
CA LEU A 295 3.10 15.06 23.16
C LEU A 295 4.04 15.45 22.00
N SER A 296 3.48 15.74 20.84
CA SER A 296 4.27 16.25 19.69
C SER A 296 5.03 17.53 20.04
N ASN A 297 4.42 18.45 20.78
CA ASN A 297 5.06 19.69 21.19
C ASN A 297 6.16 19.48 22.24
N ILE A 298 5.90 18.62 23.24
CA ILE A 298 6.86 18.32 24.33
C ILE A 298 8.10 17.63 23.74
N TYR A 299 7.89 16.57 22.96
CA TYR A 299 8.98 15.72 22.44
C TYR A 299 9.55 16.22 21.11
N ARG A 300 8.93 17.24 20.50
CA ARG A 300 9.30 17.82 19.19
C ARG A 300 9.35 16.78 18.07
N VAL A 301 8.37 15.89 18.07
CA VAL A 301 8.20 14.84 17.06
C VAL A 301 6.98 15.20 16.20
N PRO A 302 7.14 15.38 14.87
CA PRO A 302 6.02 15.72 14.00
C PRO A 302 5.04 14.56 13.90
N ILE A 303 3.75 14.90 13.75
CA ILE A 303 2.65 13.96 13.47
C ILE A 303 2.31 14.05 11.99
N ILE A 304 2.16 12.91 11.34
CA ILE A 304 1.46 12.75 10.07
C ILE A 304 0.06 12.27 10.40
N GLU A 305 -0.93 13.10 10.17
CA GLU A 305 -2.34 12.75 10.31
C GLU A 305 -2.92 12.42 8.94
N GLU A 306 -3.40 11.20 8.75
CA GLU A 306 -4.13 10.76 7.57
C GLU A 306 -5.63 10.85 7.82
N ASP A 307 -6.38 11.40 6.86
CA ASP A 307 -7.82 11.58 6.92
C ASP A 307 -8.48 11.40 5.55
N ALA A 308 -8.98 10.20 5.27
CA ALA A 308 -9.75 9.92 4.07
C ALA A 308 -11.27 9.85 4.35
N ALA A 309 -11.68 9.66 5.60
CA ALA A 309 -13.04 9.25 5.93
C ALA A 309 -13.79 10.20 6.89
N SER A 310 -13.18 11.27 7.41
CA SER A 310 -13.81 12.14 8.41
C SER A 310 -15.13 12.80 7.96
N GLU A 311 -15.37 12.88 6.66
CA GLU A 311 -16.64 13.37 6.12
C GLU A 311 -17.76 12.32 6.14
N LEU A 312 -17.44 11.04 6.35
CA LEU A 312 -18.38 9.92 6.29
C LEU A 312 -18.93 9.56 7.68
N VAL A 313 -19.44 10.54 8.40
CA VAL A 313 -20.11 10.37 9.70
C VAL A 313 -21.58 10.01 9.46
N TYR A 314 -22.05 8.90 10.06
CA TYR A 314 -23.45 8.45 10.00
C TYR A 314 -24.16 8.67 11.33
N GLU A 315 -23.46 8.50 12.44
CA GLU A 315 -23.97 8.64 13.79
C GLU A 315 -23.01 9.48 14.64
N GLY A 316 -23.58 10.28 15.54
CA GLY A 316 -22.80 11.18 16.41
C GLY A 316 -22.34 12.46 15.72
N GLU A 317 -21.36 13.11 16.31
CA GLU A 317 -20.83 14.40 15.84
C GLU A 317 -19.49 14.25 15.12
N LYS A 318 -19.30 15.08 14.11
CA LYS A 318 -18.02 15.20 13.41
C LYS A 318 -16.97 15.78 14.36
N ARG A 319 -15.82 15.12 14.47
CA ARG A 319 -14.71 15.55 15.32
C ARG A 319 -13.69 16.35 14.51
N PRO A 320 -13.21 17.51 15.02
CA PRO A 320 -12.11 18.22 14.39
C PRO A 320 -10.87 17.35 14.31
N PRO A 321 -10.10 17.36 13.21
CA PRO A 321 -8.86 16.59 13.09
C PRO A 321 -7.79 17.06 14.09
N ILE A 322 -6.73 16.27 14.29
CA ILE A 322 -5.58 16.62 15.15
C ILE A 322 -5.00 17.96 14.70
N LYS A 323 -4.89 18.19 13.39
CA LYS A 323 -4.40 19.44 12.79
C LYS A 323 -5.15 20.67 13.25
N ALA A 324 -6.43 20.56 13.60
CA ALA A 324 -7.21 21.70 14.09
C ALA A 324 -6.72 22.25 15.46
N PHE A 325 -6.02 21.42 16.24
CA PHE A 325 -5.45 21.79 17.53
C PHE A 325 -3.96 22.19 17.45
N ASP A 326 -3.34 22.04 16.26
CA ASP A 326 -1.93 22.32 16.05
C ASP A 326 -1.68 23.84 15.93
N THR A 327 -1.11 24.42 16.97
CA THR A 327 -0.72 25.85 17.02
C THR A 327 0.77 26.06 16.72
N MET A 328 1.59 25.00 16.76
CA MET A 328 3.05 25.07 16.58
C MET A 328 3.52 24.68 15.18
N GLY A 329 2.63 24.13 14.34
CA GLY A 329 2.96 23.68 12.99
C GLY A 329 3.63 22.31 12.94
N ASN A 330 3.44 21.48 13.96
CA ASN A 330 4.03 20.15 14.09
C ASN A 330 3.21 19.03 13.45
N VAL A 331 1.95 19.29 13.04
CA VAL A 331 1.10 18.31 12.39
C VAL A 331 1.10 18.53 10.88
N ILE A 332 1.44 17.48 10.14
CA ILE A 332 1.27 17.38 8.69
C ILE A 332 -0.03 16.62 8.46
N TYR A 333 -1.00 17.27 7.82
CA TYR A 333 -2.32 16.71 7.57
C TYR A 333 -2.44 16.30 6.10
N ILE A 334 -2.82 15.05 5.87
CA ILE A 334 -3.10 14.48 4.55
C ILE A 334 -4.61 14.25 4.47
N TYR A 335 -5.26 14.82 3.47
CA TYR A 335 -6.65 14.57 3.16
C TYR A 335 -6.81 13.99 1.77
N SER A 336 -7.65 12.95 1.64
CA SER A 336 -7.98 12.34 0.36
C SER A 336 -9.47 12.43 0.05
N PHE A 337 -9.78 12.71 -1.21
CA PHE A 337 -11.13 12.65 -1.74
C PHE A 337 -11.52 11.29 -2.31
N SER A 338 -10.66 10.28 -2.21
CA SER A 338 -10.82 8.97 -2.85
C SER A 338 -12.13 8.25 -2.52
N LEU A 339 -12.70 8.48 -1.33
CA LEU A 339 -13.95 7.87 -0.87
C LEU A 339 -15.20 8.74 -1.11
N THR A 340 -15.02 10.01 -1.51
CA THR A 340 -16.09 11.00 -1.54
C THR A 340 -16.11 11.81 -2.83
N PHE A 341 -15.39 11.37 -3.85
CA PHE A 341 -15.35 11.99 -5.17
C PHE A 341 -15.55 10.94 -6.27
N VAL A 342 -15.48 11.37 -7.53
CA VAL A 342 -15.70 10.51 -8.68
C VAL A 342 -14.74 9.33 -8.66
N PRO A 343 -15.22 8.08 -8.69
CA PRO A 343 -14.36 6.91 -8.71
C PRO A 343 -13.34 6.96 -9.86
N GLY A 344 -12.09 6.64 -9.58
CA GLY A 344 -11.00 6.71 -10.57
C GLY A 344 -10.39 8.09 -10.77
N LEU A 345 -11.00 9.16 -10.21
CA LEU A 345 -10.42 10.51 -10.19
C LEU A 345 -9.93 10.83 -8.78
N SER A 346 -8.78 10.29 -8.42
CA SER A 346 -8.19 10.52 -7.12
C SER A 346 -7.55 11.89 -6.99
N LEU A 347 -7.74 12.52 -5.83
CA LEU A 347 -7.05 13.73 -5.44
C LEU A 347 -6.83 13.74 -3.92
N ALA A 348 -5.60 14.04 -3.53
CA ALA A 348 -5.23 14.28 -2.15
C ALA A 348 -4.55 15.65 -2.01
N PHE A 349 -4.48 16.17 -0.80
CA PHE A 349 -3.66 17.33 -0.52
C PHE A 349 -3.01 17.21 0.86
N VAL A 350 -1.87 17.89 1.00
CA VAL A 350 -1.10 17.97 2.23
C VAL A 350 -1.16 19.40 2.76
N VAL A 351 -1.40 19.52 4.07
CA VAL A 351 -1.33 20.80 4.79
C VAL A 351 -0.24 20.71 5.85
N GLY A 352 0.66 21.67 5.87
CA GLY A 352 1.75 21.67 6.84
C GLY A 352 2.40 23.04 6.99
N ASN A 353 3.43 23.11 7.81
CA ASN A 353 4.27 24.29 7.97
C ASN A 353 4.81 24.78 6.62
N ARG A 354 4.94 26.09 6.43
CA ARG A 354 5.39 26.70 5.16
C ARG A 354 6.73 26.19 4.66
N ASP A 355 7.70 25.98 5.56
CA ASP A 355 9.03 25.51 5.17
C ASP A 355 8.98 24.05 4.74
N PHE A 356 8.19 23.23 5.42
CA PHE A 356 7.92 21.86 5.03
C PHE A 356 7.23 21.81 3.65
N ILE A 357 6.14 22.57 3.44
CA ILE A 357 5.42 22.59 2.16
C ILE A 357 6.31 23.14 1.02
N ARG A 358 7.21 24.09 1.30
CA ARG A 358 8.20 24.54 0.32
C ARG A 358 9.14 23.41 -0.13
N ALA A 359 9.67 22.64 0.83
CA ALA A 359 10.52 21.48 0.55
C ALA A 359 9.76 20.39 -0.21
N LEU A 360 8.52 20.08 0.22
CA LEU A 360 7.64 19.12 -0.45
C LEU A 360 7.35 19.56 -1.88
N SER A 361 7.00 20.82 -2.09
CA SER A 361 6.73 21.38 -3.43
C SER A 361 7.95 21.30 -4.34
N TYR A 362 9.15 21.51 -3.81
CA TYR A 362 10.39 21.34 -4.57
C TYR A 362 10.58 19.89 -4.98
N LEU A 363 10.40 18.93 -4.07
CA LEU A 363 10.48 17.51 -4.38
C LEU A 363 9.46 17.10 -5.46
N VAL A 364 8.22 17.58 -5.34
CA VAL A 364 7.15 17.37 -6.35
C VAL A 364 7.59 17.90 -7.72
N SER A 365 8.17 19.12 -7.77
CA SER A 365 8.61 19.72 -9.04
C SER A 365 9.70 18.93 -9.75
N VAL A 366 10.57 18.23 -8.98
CA VAL A 366 11.65 17.40 -9.52
C VAL A 366 11.14 16.04 -10.00
N ARG A 367 10.16 15.46 -9.29
CA ARG A 367 9.70 14.09 -9.55
C ARG A 367 8.52 14.00 -10.52
N LEU A 368 7.61 14.99 -10.52
CA LEU A 368 6.35 14.92 -11.25
C LEU A 368 6.19 15.97 -12.35
N MET A 369 6.98 17.05 -12.34
CA MET A 369 6.79 18.25 -13.20
C MET A 369 5.41 18.92 -13.03
N ALA A 370 4.30 18.18 -13.07
CA ALA A 370 2.95 18.69 -12.91
C ALA A 370 2.03 17.63 -12.30
N SER A 371 1.02 18.06 -11.54
CA SER A 371 -0.08 17.22 -11.10
C SER A 371 -1.23 17.23 -12.11
N ASP A 372 -2.12 16.23 -12.06
CA ASP A 372 -3.27 16.13 -12.95
C ASP A 372 -4.12 17.42 -12.94
N TRP A 373 -4.27 18.01 -14.09
CA TRP A 373 -5.05 19.25 -14.26
C TRP A 373 -6.55 19.02 -14.22
N MET A 374 -7.01 17.96 -14.86
CA MET A 374 -8.45 17.71 -15.07
C MET A 374 -9.18 17.46 -13.78
N THR A 375 -8.68 16.55 -12.96
CA THR A 375 -9.26 16.23 -11.64
C THR A 375 -9.29 17.45 -10.74
N GLN A 376 -8.22 18.26 -10.75
CA GLN A 376 -8.17 19.49 -9.96
C GLN A 376 -9.22 20.52 -10.38
N LYS A 377 -9.42 20.71 -11.70
CA LYS A 377 -10.44 21.62 -12.21
C LYS A 377 -11.84 21.13 -11.92
N LEU A 378 -12.08 19.83 -12.11
CA LEU A 378 -13.40 19.23 -11.84
C LEU A 378 -13.78 19.36 -10.36
N LEU A 379 -12.88 19.00 -9.44
CA LEU A 379 -13.11 19.16 -8.02
C LEU A 379 -13.29 20.65 -7.66
N GLY A 380 -12.49 21.53 -8.24
CA GLY A 380 -12.60 22.97 -8.05
C GLY A 380 -13.97 23.52 -8.46
N MET A 381 -14.53 23.04 -9.56
CA MET A 381 -15.88 23.37 -10.02
C MET A 381 -16.94 22.85 -9.04
N TYR A 382 -16.84 21.59 -8.62
CA TYR A 382 -17.79 20.96 -7.69
C TYR A 382 -17.78 21.59 -6.28
N LEU A 383 -16.64 22.08 -5.82
CA LEU A 383 -16.54 22.83 -4.56
C LEU A 383 -17.16 24.24 -4.69
N GLU A 384 -17.08 24.85 -5.90
CA GLU A 384 -17.60 26.21 -6.14
C GLU A 384 -19.10 26.25 -6.24
N ASP A 385 -19.68 25.33 -7.01
CA ASP A 385 -21.13 25.26 -7.26
C ASP A 385 -21.89 24.48 -6.16
N GLY A 386 -21.19 23.89 -5.18
CA GLY A 386 -21.77 23.13 -4.07
C GLY A 386 -22.15 21.70 -4.42
N SER A 387 -21.97 21.25 -5.67
CA SER A 387 -22.31 19.88 -6.08
C SER A 387 -21.48 18.81 -5.38
N TYR A 388 -20.25 19.14 -4.95
CA TYR A 388 -19.47 18.25 -4.07
C TYR A 388 -20.21 17.91 -2.78
N TYR A 389 -20.81 18.88 -2.11
CA TYR A 389 -21.50 18.64 -0.83
C TYR A 389 -22.80 17.86 -1.04
N THR A 390 -23.49 18.08 -2.17
CA THR A 390 -24.66 17.28 -2.55
C THR A 390 -24.28 15.82 -2.79
N ALA A 391 -23.16 15.57 -3.50
CA ALA A 391 -22.64 14.25 -3.71
C ALA A 391 -22.17 13.59 -2.39
N LEU A 392 -21.49 14.34 -1.52
CA LEU A 392 -21.07 13.89 -0.21
C LEU A 392 -22.23 13.40 0.65
N ASP A 393 -23.37 14.11 0.63
CA ASP A 393 -24.58 13.66 1.33
C ASP A 393 -25.18 12.40 0.69
N ALA A 394 -25.07 12.24 -0.63
CA ALA A 394 -25.46 11.01 -1.30
C ALA A 394 -24.54 9.83 -0.91
N PHE A 395 -23.22 10.03 -0.84
CA PHE A 395 -22.26 9.03 -0.34
C PHE A 395 -22.59 8.63 1.10
N ARG A 396 -22.85 9.60 2.00
CA ARG A 396 -23.23 9.31 3.39
C ARG A 396 -24.46 8.43 3.49
N ARG A 397 -25.53 8.76 2.74
CA ARG A 397 -26.76 7.96 2.71
C ARG A 397 -26.54 6.57 2.13
N ASN A 398 -25.78 6.45 1.05
CA ASN A 398 -25.45 5.18 0.40
C ASN A 398 -24.66 4.28 1.34
N TYR A 399 -23.55 4.78 1.88
CA TYR A 399 -22.69 4.00 2.75
C TYR A 399 -23.34 3.68 4.11
N HIS A 400 -24.21 4.56 4.63
CA HIS A 400 -24.96 4.28 5.84
C HIS A 400 -25.88 3.07 5.67
N ARG A 401 -26.64 2.98 4.55
CA ARG A 401 -27.49 1.83 4.26
C ARG A 401 -26.66 0.55 4.07
N LYS A 402 -25.58 0.63 3.34
CA LYS A 402 -24.66 -0.50 3.12
C LYS A 402 -24.01 -1.00 4.43
N ARG A 403 -23.60 -0.07 5.32
CA ARG A 403 -23.12 -0.44 6.67
C ARG A 403 -24.20 -1.20 7.44
N ASP A 404 -25.43 -0.68 7.48
CA ASP A 404 -26.51 -1.31 8.24
C ASP A 404 -26.87 -2.69 7.66
N LEU A 405 -26.83 -2.86 6.35
CA LEU A 405 -26.98 -4.16 5.68
C LEU A 405 -25.90 -5.13 6.13
N VAL A 406 -24.62 -4.74 6.06
CA VAL A 406 -23.47 -5.59 6.46
C VAL A 406 -23.56 -5.93 7.95
N CYS A 407 -23.83 -4.95 8.81
CA CYS A 407 -23.98 -5.18 10.24
C CYS A 407 -25.14 -6.15 10.55
N GLY A 408 -26.27 -6.01 9.86
CA GLY A 408 -27.39 -6.96 10.03
C GLY A 408 -27.05 -8.39 9.61
N LYS A 409 -26.25 -8.57 8.53
CA LYS A 409 -25.72 -9.87 8.12
C LYS A 409 -24.71 -10.43 9.13
N LEU A 410 -23.83 -9.59 9.68
CA LEU A 410 -22.89 -9.99 10.73
C LEU A 410 -23.57 -10.34 12.05
N ASP A 411 -24.66 -9.65 12.41
CA ASP A 411 -25.46 -10.01 13.60
C ASP A 411 -26.03 -11.43 13.46
N ALA A 412 -26.44 -11.85 12.26
CA ALA A 412 -26.86 -13.22 11.99
C ALA A 412 -25.71 -14.26 12.09
N MET A 413 -24.44 -13.82 12.06
CA MET A 413 -23.26 -14.69 12.25
C MET A 413 -22.75 -14.70 13.70
N ARG A 414 -23.29 -13.88 14.62
CA ARG A 414 -22.91 -13.90 16.05
C ARG A 414 -23.06 -15.27 16.71
N PRO A 415 -24.11 -16.07 16.41
CA PRO A 415 -24.20 -17.43 16.93
C PRO A 415 -23.06 -18.36 16.48
N LEU A 416 -22.43 -18.07 15.35
CA LEU A 416 -21.23 -18.77 14.86
C LEU A 416 -19.94 -18.30 15.55
N GLY A 417 -20.00 -17.27 16.41
CA GLY A 417 -18.84 -16.76 17.15
C GLY A 417 -18.23 -15.47 16.59
N VAL A 418 -18.76 -14.91 15.50
CA VAL A 418 -18.27 -13.62 14.93
C VAL A 418 -18.52 -12.48 15.90
N ARG A 419 -17.54 -11.61 16.07
CA ARG A 419 -17.63 -10.39 16.90
C ARG A 419 -17.15 -9.19 16.11
N TYR A 420 -17.83 -8.06 16.27
CA TYR A 420 -17.47 -6.78 15.67
C TYR A 420 -18.10 -5.63 16.44
N THR A 421 -17.52 -4.43 16.27
CA THR A 421 -18.13 -3.17 16.73
C THR A 421 -18.76 -2.47 15.53
N LYS A 422 -20.03 -2.04 15.65
CA LYS A 422 -20.70 -1.30 14.58
C LYS A 422 -20.04 0.09 14.42
N PRO A 423 -19.45 0.40 13.25
CA PRO A 423 -18.80 1.69 13.06
C PRO A 423 -19.83 2.83 12.94
N ALA A 424 -19.53 3.98 13.55
CA ALA A 424 -20.37 5.18 13.47
C ALA A 424 -20.24 5.93 12.13
N GLY A 425 -19.37 5.44 11.22
CA GLY A 425 -19.10 6.04 9.92
C GLY A 425 -18.01 5.27 9.16
N GLY A 426 -17.40 5.93 8.18
CA GLY A 426 -16.34 5.30 7.36
C GLY A 426 -16.88 4.29 6.37
N VAL A 427 -16.06 3.30 6.02
CA VAL A 427 -16.40 2.30 4.99
C VAL A 427 -15.95 0.87 5.36
N TYR A 428 -15.47 0.66 6.60
CA TYR A 428 -14.90 -0.60 7.06
C TYR A 428 -15.59 -1.14 8.30
N VAL A 429 -15.68 -2.48 8.37
CA VAL A 429 -16.00 -3.21 9.59
C VAL A 429 -14.84 -4.16 9.90
N TRP A 430 -14.30 -4.07 11.11
CA TRP A 430 -13.29 -4.97 11.63
C TRP A 430 -13.94 -6.10 12.38
N CYS A 431 -13.82 -7.31 11.84
CA CYS A 431 -14.51 -8.49 12.37
C CYS A 431 -13.51 -9.47 12.96
N ARG A 432 -13.76 -9.88 14.20
CA ARG A 432 -13.10 -11.02 14.80
C ARG A 432 -13.85 -12.30 14.42
N LEU A 433 -13.11 -13.26 13.91
CA LEU A 433 -13.58 -14.58 13.56
C LEU A 433 -13.80 -15.46 14.83
N PRO A 434 -14.56 -16.54 14.73
CA PRO A 434 -14.69 -17.51 15.80
C PRO A 434 -13.34 -18.06 16.28
N ASP A 435 -13.27 -18.46 17.55
CA ASP A 435 -12.05 -19.05 18.12
C ASP A 435 -11.66 -20.31 17.33
N GLY A 436 -10.38 -20.40 16.93
CA GLY A 436 -9.84 -21.49 16.12
C GLY A 436 -9.83 -21.25 14.60
N VAL A 437 -10.55 -20.27 14.11
CA VAL A 437 -10.55 -19.92 12.67
C VAL A 437 -9.39 -18.98 12.35
N ASP A 438 -8.48 -19.42 11.48
CA ASP A 438 -7.39 -18.58 10.97
C ASP A 438 -7.84 -17.79 9.73
N SER A 439 -7.65 -16.47 9.75
CA SER A 439 -8.11 -15.58 8.66
C SER A 439 -7.49 -15.90 7.31
N LYS A 440 -6.27 -16.48 7.27
CA LYS A 440 -5.60 -16.82 6.02
C LYS A 440 -6.24 -18.04 5.34
N SER A 441 -6.59 -19.09 6.10
CA SER A 441 -7.31 -20.25 5.56
C SER A 441 -8.71 -19.84 5.12
N PHE A 442 -9.41 -19.11 6.00
CA PHE A 442 -10.77 -18.66 5.77
C PHE A 442 -10.92 -17.80 4.51
N ILE A 443 -10.01 -16.82 4.25
CA ILE A 443 -10.11 -16.01 3.03
C ILE A 443 -9.86 -16.81 1.75
N ASN A 444 -9.06 -17.88 1.80
CA ASN A 444 -8.86 -18.74 0.64
C ASN A 444 -10.13 -19.53 0.33
N ARG A 445 -10.83 -20.04 1.36
CA ARG A 445 -12.14 -20.67 1.21
C ARG A 445 -13.16 -19.69 0.65
N ALA A 446 -13.28 -18.49 1.26
CA ALA A 446 -14.18 -17.44 0.80
C ALA A 446 -13.90 -17.06 -0.67
N TYR A 447 -12.63 -16.95 -1.05
CA TYR A 447 -12.24 -16.67 -2.44
C TYR A 447 -12.68 -17.78 -3.40
N ASN A 448 -12.48 -19.04 -3.06
CA ASN A 448 -12.92 -20.17 -3.88
C ASN A 448 -14.45 -20.21 -4.04
N MET A 449 -15.19 -19.61 -3.10
CA MET A 449 -16.65 -19.48 -3.15
C MET A 449 -17.12 -18.16 -3.81
N GLY A 450 -16.20 -17.32 -4.28
CA GLY A 450 -16.50 -16.10 -5.03
C GLY A 450 -16.54 -14.81 -4.21
N VAL A 451 -15.88 -14.75 -3.05
CA VAL A 451 -15.79 -13.54 -2.21
C VAL A 451 -14.34 -13.13 -1.97
N THR A 452 -14.01 -11.86 -2.18
CA THR A 452 -12.69 -11.30 -1.88
C THR A 452 -12.72 -10.50 -0.57
N LEU A 453 -11.73 -10.73 0.29
CA LEU A 453 -11.55 -10.11 1.61
C LEU A 453 -10.09 -9.78 1.87
N ILE A 454 -9.84 -8.95 2.87
CA ILE A 454 -8.49 -8.70 3.38
C ILE A 454 -8.33 -9.37 4.75
N PRO A 455 -7.34 -10.28 4.91
CA PRO A 455 -7.06 -10.90 6.20
C PRO A 455 -6.42 -9.92 7.16
N GLY A 456 -6.73 -10.08 8.46
CA GLY A 456 -6.30 -9.13 9.47
C GLY A 456 -4.78 -9.06 9.68
N HIS A 457 -4.06 -10.15 9.47
CA HIS A 457 -2.61 -10.18 9.71
C HIS A 457 -1.80 -9.23 8.81
N VAL A 458 -2.34 -8.79 7.65
CA VAL A 458 -1.64 -7.83 6.77
C VAL A 458 -1.60 -6.41 7.34
N PHE A 459 -2.46 -6.10 8.33
CA PHE A 459 -2.49 -4.82 9.02
C PHE A 459 -1.51 -4.73 10.21
N TYR A 460 -0.76 -5.80 10.47
CA TYR A 460 0.24 -5.84 11.52
C TYR A 460 1.64 -5.84 10.87
N PRO A 461 2.44 -4.79 11.05
CA PRO A 461 3.75 -4.66 10.38
C PRO A 461 4.66 -5.87 10.63
N PHE A 462 4.60 -6.45 11.83
CA PHE A 462 5.41 -7.62 12.22
C PHE A 462 4.72 -8.96 11.98
N LYS A 463 3.51 -8.98 11.37
CA LYS A 463 2.71 -10.18 11.09
C LYS A 463 2.44 -11.07 12.32
N ASN A 464 2.50 -10.49 13.51
CA ASN A 464 2.36 -11.18 14.81
C ASN A 464 0.95 -11.09 15.41
N GLY A 465 0.03 -10.38 14.73
CA GLY A 465 -1.36 -10.18 15.15
C GLY A 465 -2.37 -10.41 14.02
N GLY A 466 -3.66 -10.22 14.32
CA GLY A 466 -4.76 -10.16 13.36
C GLY A 466 -5.11 -11.45 12.63
N ARG A 467 -4.56 -12.62 13.05
CA ARG A 467 -4.90 -13.91 12.43
C ARG A 467 -6.33 -14.35 12.65
N ASP A 468 -6.96 -13.82 13.69
CA ASP A 468 -8.37 -14.03 14.06
C ASP A 468 -9.27 -12.90 13.56
N HIS A 469 -8.81 -12.04 12.64
CA HIS A 469 -9.58 -10.91 12.14
C HIS A 469 -9.63 -10.86 10.61
N ILE A 470 -10.70 -10.24 10.11
CA ILE A 470 -10.87 -9.84 8.71
C ILE A 470 -11.37 -8.39 8.64
N ARG A 471 -10.98 -7.67 7.58
CA ARG A 471 -11.57 -6.37 7.25
C ARG A 471 -12.61 -6.53 6.15
N ILE A 472 -13.84 -6.06 6.40
CA ILE A 472 -14.92 -5.97 5.42
C ILE A 472 -15.08 -4.52 4.99
N ASN A 473 -15.01 -4.25 3.69
CA ASN A 473 -15.37 -2.98 3.09
C ASN A 473 -16.78 -3.06 2.51
N TYR A 474 -17.57 -2.01 2.68
CA TYR A 474 -18.95 -1.93 2.18
C TYR A 474 -19.18 -0.78 1.18
N SER A 475 -18.13 -0.07 0.77
CA SER A 475 -18.32 1.07 -0.15
C SER A 475 -18.57 0.67 -1.60
N TYR A 476 -17.82 -0.32 -2.10
CA TYR A 476 -17.68 -0.60 -3.52
C TYR A 476 -18.88 -1.26 -4.18
N GLU A 477 -19.36 -2.37 -3.61
CA GLU A 477 -20.44 -3.17 -4.19
C GLU A 477 -21.82 -2.49 -4.08
N SER A 478 -22.74 -2.80 -5.00
CA SER A 478 -24.15 -2.43 -4.85
C SER A 478 -24.77 -3.11 -3.62
N GLU A 479 -25.86 -2.59 -3.10
CA GLU A 479 -26.55 -3.20 -1.93
C GLU A 479 -26.94 -4.65 -2.20
N GLU A 480 -27.37 -4.99 -3.41
CA GLU A 480 -27.73 -6.35 -3.82
C GLU A 480 -26.50 -7.29 -3.83
N ARG A 481 -25.42 -6.90 -4.52
CA ARG A 481 -24.19 -7.70 -4.57
C ARG A 481 -23.53 -7.83 -3.18
N LEU A 482 -23.59 -6.76 -2.38
CA LEU A 482 -23.10 -6.77 -1.01
C LEU A 482 -23.88 -7.79 -0.15
N ALA A 483 -25.21 -7.82 -0.26
CA ALA A 483 -26.05 -8.80 0.45
C ALA A 483 -25.69 -10.24 0.04
N GLN A 484 -25.57 -10.50 -1.26
CA GLN A 484 -25.21 -11.81 -1.80
C GLN A 484 -23.80 -12.22 -1.36
N GLY A 485 -22.82 -11.33 -1.43
CA GLY A 485 -21.45 -11.58 -0.95
C GLY A 485 -21.39 -11.92 0.53
N MET A 486 -22.17 -11.24 1.35
CA MET A 486 -22.29 -11.53 2.78
C MET A 486 -22.96 -12.88 3.07
N ASP A 487 -23.93 -13.32 2.24
CA ASP A 487 -24.54 -14.64 2.37
C ASP A 487 -23.56 -15.76 1.99
N VAL A 488 -22.76 -15.54 0.93
CA VAL A 488 -21.67 -16.48 0.56
C VAL A 488 -20.60 -16.52 1.66
N LEU A 489 -20.24 -15.38 2.23
CA LEU A 489 -19.26 -15.30 3.33
C LEU A 489 -19.72 -16.08 4.55
N ARG A 490 -21.02 -15.97 4.90
CA ARG A 490 -21.61 -16.77 6.00
C ARG A 490 -21.48 -18.26 5.73
N LYS A 491 -21.85 -18.71 4.52
CA LYS A 491 -21.75 -20.11 4.12
C LYS A 491 -20.30 -20.62 4.19
N ALA A 492 -19.35 -19.82 3.72
CA ALA A 492 -17.93 -20.15 3.82
C ALA A 492 -17.47 -20.34 5.28
N LEU A 493 -18.02 -19.52 6.20
CA LEU A 493 -17.71 -19.66 7.62
C LEU A 493 -18.34 -20.90 8.25
N GLU A 494 -19.58 -21.23 7.89
CA GLU A 494 -20.24 -22.46 8.33
C GLU A 494 -19.43 -23.70 7.90
N GLU A 495 -18.98 -23.74 6.63
CA GLU A 495 -18.13 -24.83 6.11
C GLU A 495 -16.73 -24.88 6.77
N GLU A 496 -16.15 -23.73 7.17
CA GLU A 496 -14.86 -23.68 7.88
C GLU A 496 -14.97 -24.22 9.32
N LEU A 497 -16.12 -24.05 9.96
CA LEU A 497 -16.38 -24.52 11.33
C LEU A 497 -16.75 -26.00 11.41
N ASP A 498 -17.21 -26.59 10.30
CA ASP A 498 -17.59 -28.01 10.22
C ASP A 498 -16.37 -28.93 9.96
N GLU A 499 -15.19 -28.37 9.60
CA GLU A 499 -13.91 -29.08 9.42
C GLU A 499 -13.07 -29.09 10.70
#